data_638ce0d42abab1b276f5d8bb1d9e7084
#
_entry.id   638ce0d42abab1b276f5d8bb1d9e7084
#
_cell.length_a   1.000
_cell.length_b   1.000
_cell.length_c   1.000
_cell.angle_alpha   90.00
_cell.angle_beta   90.00
_cell.angle_gamma   90.00
#
_symmetry.space_group_name_H-M   'P 1'
#
loop_
_entity.id
_entity.type
_entity.pdbx_description
1 polymer ?
#
loop_
_entity_poly.entity_id
_entity_poly.type
_entity_poly.pdbx_seq_one_letter_code
_entity_poly.pdbx_strand_id
1 'polypeptide(L)'
;DVIFVGSGEFAYLEGGTWRASRGPLMIAPSGLPHRVRFTSAWQFLVARIPREALLPYVPGLTDSVGIYEELTIPERAMEAFLAQSVRSVDEVSASDGFTVARMVLEMAGTMLRSRQGDAWQLGTPQAVWRDQACSIIAAEHADPGLDPARVADGVGISLRHLQTLFADSGSSVAGEIRRERARIARAMLQDSRFDGLSIEQVAERSGFGSSVSLRRALDGLYQLGPKELRVRRTPAP
;
A
#
# COMPACT_ATOMS: atom_id res chain seq x y z
N ASP A 1 -0.55 2.70 -6.02
CA ASP A 1 -0.60 3.13 -7.42
C ASP A 1 0.07 2.07 -8.29
N VAL A 2 -0.62 1.60 -9.33
CA VAL A 2 -0.09 0.80 -10.43
C VAL A 2 0.02 1.72 -11.64
N ILE A 3 1.22 1.92 -12.14
CA ILE A 3 1.54 2.94 -13.15
C ILE A 3 2.14 2.24 -14.37
N PHE A 4 1.41 2.23 -15.48
CA PHE A 4 1.91 1.77 -16.77
C PHE A 4 2.51 2.96 -17.51
N VAL A 5 3.77 2.86 -17.92
CA VAL A 5 4.50 3.88 -18.65
C VAL A 5 4.49 3.54 -20.13
N GLY A 6 3.71 4.26 -20.91
CA GLY A 6 3.57 4.01 -22.35
C GLY A 6 4.75 4.56 -23.17
N SER A 7 5.36 5.67 -22.73
CA SER A 7 6.53 6.24 -23.37
C SER A 7 7.27 7.19 -22.45
N GLY A 8 8.56 7.38 -22.69
CA GLY A 8 9.43 8.32 -21.97
C GLY A 8 10.42 7.63 -21.05
N GLU A 9 11.30 8.43 -20.49
CA GLU A 9 12.29 8.01 -19.49
C GLU A 9 12.02 8.74 -18.18
N PHE A 10 12.24 8.03 -17.08
CA PHE A 10 12.19 8.61 -15.76
C PHE A 10 13.37 8.16 -14.90
N ALA A 11 13.67 8.92 -13.87
CA ALA A 11 14.61 8.50 -12.84
C ALA A 11 13.90 8.49 -11.50
N TYR A 12 14.22 7.53 -10.66
CA TYR A 12 13.68 7.39 -9.30
C TYR A 12 14.80 7.38 -8.27
N LEU A 13 14.50 7.85 -7.09
CA LEU A 13 15.47 7.92 -5.99
C LEU A 13 15.38 6.64 -5.16
N GLU A 14 16.45 5.84 -5.15
CA GLU A 14 16.57 4.63 -4.35
C GLU A 14 17.85 4.67 -3.53
N GLY A 15 17.73 4.52 -2.20
CA GLY A 15 18.91 4.54 -1.31
C GLY A 15 19.76 5.82 -1.41
N GLY A 16 19.16 6.96 -1.75
CA GLY A 16 19.87 8.22 -1.94
C GLY A 16 20.50 8.42 -3.34
N THR A 17 20.37 7.44 -4.24
CA THR A 17 20.94 7.48 -5.60
C THR A 17 19.82 7.54 -6.64
N TRP A 18 19.97 8.41 -7.65
CA TRP A 18 19.07 8.46 -8.79
C TRP A 18 19.37 7.33 -9.77
N ARG A 19 18.36 6.53 -10.06
CA ARG A 19 18.40 5.45 -11.06
C ARG A 19 17.48 5.80 -12.22
N ALA A 20 17.98 5.75 -13.43
CA ALA A 20 17.18 5.91 -14.65
C ALA A 20 16.49 4.59 -15.01
N SER A 21 15.27 4.65 -15.51
CA SER A 21 14.52 3.51 -16.04
C SER A 21 13.65 3.92 -17.22
N ARG A 22 13.39 2.94 -18.09
CA ARG A 22 12.37 2.96 -19.15
C ARG A 22 11.34 1.85 -18.94
N GLY A 23 11.35 1.25 -17.77
CA GLY A 23 10.46 0.14 -17.47
C GLY A 23 8.99 0.49 -17.66
N PRO A 24 8.22 -0.37 -18.35
CA PRO A 24 6.83 -0.10 -18.68
C PRO A 24 5.89 -0.15 -17.47
N LEU A 25 6.35 -0.60 -16.31
CA LEU A 25 5.53 -0.73 -15.10
C LEU A 25 6.26 -0.25 -13.87
N MET A 26 5.60 0.63 -13.14
CA MET A 26 5.98 1.02 -11.78
C MET A 26 4.83 0.75 -10.82
N ILE A 27 5.12 0.07 -9.72
CA ILE A 27 4.18 -0.15 -8.61
C ILE A 27 4.70 0.65 -7.44
N ALA A 28 3.90 1.58 -6.95
CA ALA A 28 4.29 2.47 -5.87
C ALA A 28 3.22 2.46 -4.77
N PRO A 29 3.60 2.27 -3.48
CA PRO A 29 2.67 2.39 -2.38
C PRO A 29 2.17 3.83 -2.29
N SER A 30 0.83 4.01 -2.23
CA SER A 30 0.27 5.33 -2.00
C SER A 30 0.54 5.75 -0.56
N GLY A 31 1.11 6.93 -0.40
CA GLY A 31 1.32 7.51 0.91
C GLY A 31 2.73 7.41 1.47
N LEU A 32 3.63 6.71 0.83
CA LEU A 32 5.05 6.84 1.11
C LEU A 32 5.67 7.88 0.18
N PRO A 33 6.55 8.76 0.68
CA PRO A 33 7.24 9.70 -0.17
C PRO A 33 8.21 8.95 -1.10
N HIS A 34 7.94 8.97 -2.38
CA HIS A 34 8.89 8.54 -3.41
C HIS A 34 9.16 9.71 -4.35
N ARG A 35 10.40 9.79 -4.82
CA ARG A 35 10.81 10.86 -5.73
C ARG A 35 11.05 10.28 -7.11
N VAL A 36 10.34 10.83 -8.08
CA VAL A 36 10.47 10.49 -9.49
C VAL A 36 10.77 11.79 -10.26
N ARG A 37 11.68 11.73 -11.20
CA ARG A 37 12.03 12.82 -12.10
C ARG A 37 11.81 12.35 -13.54
N PHE A 38 11.04 13.09 -14.30
CA PHE A 38 10.85 12.84 -15.72
C PHE A 38 11.90 13.60 -16.52
N THR A 39 12.52 12.91 -17.47
CA THR A 39 13.62 13.46 -18.29
C THR A 39 13.18 13.76 -19.71
N SER A 40 11.98 13.32 -20.11
CA SER A 40 11.40 13.55 -21.44
C SER A 40 9.87 13.69 -21.34
N ALA A 41 9.20 14.02 -22.43
CA ALA A 41 7.75 13.90 -22.53
C ALA A 41 7.34 12.43 -22.30
N TRP A 42 6.32 12.19 -21.52
CA TRP A 42 5.90 10.87 -21.12
C TRP A 42 4.40 10.72 -21.12
N GLN A 43 3.94 9.48 -21.32
CA GLN A 43 2.56 9.08 -21.22
C GLN A 43 2.44 7.92 -20.25
N PHE A 44 1.42 7.92 -19.44
CA PHE A 44 1.20 6.88 -18.44
C PHE A 44 -0.27 6.68 -18.16
N LEU A 45 -0.62 5.46 -17.73
CA LEU A 45 -1.90 5.12 -17.15
C LEU A 45 -1.70 4.79 -15.69
N VAL A 46 -2.54 5.32 -14.81
CA VAL A 46 -2.48 5.06 -13.37
C VAL A 46 -3.77 4.42 -12.90
N ALA A 47 -3.67 3.25 -12.29
CA ALA A 47 -4.71 2.72 -11.42
C ALA A 47 -4.36 3.03 -9.97
N ARG A 48 -5.12 3.96 -9.37
CA ARG A 48 -5.02 4.26 -7.95
C ARG A 48 -5.99 3.41 -7.18
N ILE A 49 -5.47 2.44 -6.44
CA ILE A 49 -6.25 1.44 -5.74
C ILE A 49 -6.03 1.60 -4.23
N PRO A 50 -7.10 1.76 -3.43
CA PRO A 50 -6.96 1.77 -1.99
C PRO A 50 -6.30 0.48 -1.50
N ARG A 51 -5.30 0.60 -0.61
CA ARG A 51 -4.56 -0.55 -0.08
C ARG A 51 -5.50 -1.57 0.56
N GLU A 52 -6.50 -1.08 1.29
CA GLU A 52 -7.49 -1.89 1.98
C GLU A 52 -8.25 -2.81 1.03
N ALA A 53 -8.52 -2.33 -0.16
CA ALA A 53 -9.21 -3.10 -1.19
C ALA A 53 -8.33 -4.20 -1.78
N LEU A 54 -7.00 -4.05 -1.73
CA LEU A 54 -6.02 -5.04 -2.22
C LEU A 54 -5.67 -6.11 -1.19
N LEU A 55 -5.76 -5.81 0.11
CA LEU A 55 -5.37 -6.74 1.17
C LEU A 55 -6.04 -8.12 1.09
N PRO A 56 -7.35 -8.26 0.74
CA PRO A 56 -7.98 -9.56 0.55
C PRO A 56 -7.35 -10.39 -0.59
N TYR A 57 -6.75 -9.71 -1.57
CA TYR A 57 -6.13 -10.36 -2.73
C TYR A 57 -4.63 -10.57 -2.53
N VAL A 58 -3.98 -9.68 -1.79
CA VAL A 58 -2.52 -9.65 -1.57
C VAL A 58 -2.23 -9.30 -0.12
N PRO A 59 -2.39 -10.23 0.82
CA PRO A 59 -2.21 -9.97 2.25
C PRO A 59 -0.82 -9.39 2.60
N GLY A 60 0.23 -9.88 1.94
CA GLY A 60 1.62 -9.44 2.15
C GLY A 60 2.07 -8.26 1.28
N LEU A 61 1.16 -7.36 0.88
CA LEU A 61 1.49 -6.22 0.04
C LEU A 61 2.58 -5.34 0.68
N THR A 62 3.76 -5.30 0.02
CA THR A 62 4.92 -4.55 0.50
C THR A 62 4.78 -3.05 0.28
N ASP A 63 5.49 -2.26 1.10
CA ASP A 63 5.56 -0.81 0.98
C ASP A 63 6.79 -0.35 0.17
N SER A 64 7.31 -1.20 -0.70
CA SER A 64 8.42 -0.88 -1.60
C SER A 64 7.94 -0.44 -2.98
N VAL A 65 8.69 0.46 -3.60
CA VAL A 65 8.51 0.78 -5.02
C VAL A 65 9.10 -0.35 -5.85
N GLY A 66 8.29 -0.93 -6.75
CA GLY A 66 8.74 -1.90 -7.75
C GLY A 66 8.78 -1.25 -9.13
N ILE A 67 9.88 -1.42 -9.86
CA ILE A 67 10.02 -1.01 -11.25
C ILE A 67 10.39 -2.24 -12.06
N TYR A 68 9.68 -2.46 -13.16
CA TYR A 68 9.76 -3.68 -13.95
C TYR A 68 10.04 -3.34 -15.40
N GLU A 69 11.05 -3.98 -15.96
CA GLU A 69 11.54 -3.74 -17.33
C GLU A 69 10.68 -4.43 -18.40
N GLU A 70 9.86 -5.40 -18.00
CA GLU A 70 8.97 -6.14 -18.90
C GLU A 70 7.60 -6.37 -18.26
N LEU A 71 6.56 -6.34 -19.09
CA LEU A 71 5.20 -6.69 -18.68
C LEU A 71 4.95 -8.18 -18.89
N THR A 72 4.35 -8.80 -17.88
CA THR A 72 3.77 -10.15 -17.98
C THR A 72 2.47 -10.10 -18.80
N ILE A 73 1.93 -11.27 -19.19
CA ILE A 73 0.64 -11.35 -19.90
C ILE A 73 -0.51 -10.71 -19.11
N PRO A 74 -0.69 -10.98 -17.80
CA PRO A 74 -1.73 -10.32 -17.00
C PRO A 74 -1.58 -8.81 -16.94
N GLU A 75 -0.35 -8.29 -16.88
CA GLU A 75 -0.08 -6.85 -16.84
C GLU A 75 -0.41 -6.16 -18.15
N ARG A 76 -0.06 -6.76 -19.29
CA ARG A 76 -0.50 -6.27 -20.61
C ARG A 76 -2.02 -6.27 -20.76
N ALA A 77 -2.70 -7.30 -20.24
CA ALA A 77 -4.15 -7.36 -20.24
C ALA A 77 -4.76 -6.22 -19.39
N MET A 78 -4.19 -5.97 -18.19
CA MET A 78 -4.63 -4.87 -17.31
C MET A 78 -4.39 -3.50 -17.95
N GLU A 79 -3.23 -3.29 -18.56
CA GLU A 79 -2.91 -2.04 -19.27
C GLU A 79 -3.93 -1.78 -20.39
N ALA A 80 -4.20 -2.77 -21.23
CA ALA A 80 -5.16 -2.66 -22.33
C ALA A 80 -6.58 -2.40 -21.82
N PHE A 81 -6.98 -3.06 -20.74
CA PHE A 81 -8.27 -2.86 -20.09
C PHE A 81 -8.42 -1.43 -19.53
N LEU A 82 -7.42 -0.94 -18.80
CA LEU A 82 -7.41 0.43 -18.28
C LEU A 82 -7.44 1.46 -19.41
N ALA A 83 -6.63 1.27 -20.45
CA ALA A 83 -6.61 2.16 -21.60
C ALA A 83 -7.96 2.24 -22.30
N GLN A 84 -8.66 1.11 -22.43
CA GLN A 84 -10.00 1.08 -23.00
C GLN A 84 -11.02 1.74 -22.07
N SER A 85 -10.96 1.48 -20.77
CA SER A 85 -11.88 2.06 -19.78
C SER A 85 -11.77 3.59 -19.74
N VAL A 86 -10.56 4.13 -19.84
CA VAL A 86 -10.33 5.58 -19.90
C VAL A 86 -10.90 6.18 -21.20
N ARG A 87 -10.73 5.50 -22.33
CA ARG A 87 -11.30 5.98 -23.60
C ARG A 87 -12.84 6.02 -23.62
N SER A 88 -13.47 5.12 -22.89
CA SER A 88 -14.93 5.00 -22.82
C SER A 88 -15.54 5.63 -21.57
N VAL A 89 -14.80 6.46 -20.85
CA VAL A 89 -15.24 6.99 -19.54
C VAL A 89 -16.56 7.76 -19.61
N ASP A 90 -16.81 8.49 -20.69
CA ASP A 90 -18.02 9.26 -20.90
C ASP A 90 -19.27 8.41 -21.18
N GLU A 91 -19.07 7.14 -21.54
CA GLU A 91 -20.14 6.16 -21.86
C GLU A 91 -20.46 5.26 -20.66
N VAL A 92 -19.67 5.33 -19.57
CA VAL A 92 -19.75 4.41 -18.43
C VAL A 92 -20.92 4.79 -17.52
N SER A 93 -21.90 3.91 -17.35
CA SER A 93 -22.91 4.06 -16.32
C SER A 93 -22.35 3.81 -14.91
N ALA A 94 -23.08 4.26 -13.86
CA ALA A 94 -22.65 4.01 -12.48
C ALA A 94 -22.50 2.51 -12.15
N SER A 95 -23.35 1.65 -12.73
CA SER A 95 -23.26 0.19 -12.57
C SER A 95 -22.04 -0.40 -13.26
N ASP A 96 -21.71 0.10 -14.46
CA ASP A 96 -20.53 -0.32 -15.20
C ASP A 96 -19.25 0.13 -14.52
N GLY A 97 -19.24 1.37 -13.97
CA GLY A 97 -18.12 1.89 -13.18
C GLY A 97 -17.79 1.00 -11.98
N PHE A 98 -18.80 0.50 -11.26
CA PHE A 98 -18.59 -0.45 -10.16
C PHE A 98 -18.02 -1.79 -10.67
N THR A 99 -18.48 -2.29 -11.80
CA THR A 99 -17.98 -3.52 -12.41
C THR A 99 -16.54 -3.37 -12.89
N VAL A 100 -16.21 -2.25 -13.55
CA VAL A 100 -14.85 -1.90 -13.98
C VAL A 100 -13.91 -1.82 -12.77
N ALA A 101 -14.31 -1.13 -11.70
CA ALA A 101 -13.51 -1.01 -10.49
C ALA A 101 -13.19 -2.39 -9.87
N ARG A 102 -14.17 -3.29 -9.81
CA ARG A 102 -13.98 -4.65 -9.33
C ARG A 102 -13.02 -5.45 -10.22
N MET A 103 -13.17 -5.35 -11.54
CA MET A 103 -12.26 -6.03 -12.49
C MET A 103 -10.82 -5.51 -12.34
N VAL A 104 -10.62 -4.19 -12.22
CA VAL A 104 -9.30 -3.60 -11.97
C VAL A 104 -8.69 -4.14 -10.69
N LEU A 105 -9.50 -4.27 -9.63
CA LEU A 105 -9.05 -4.78 -8.34
C LEU A 105 -8.61 -6.25 -8.42
N GLU A 106 -9.37 -7.10 -9.09
CA GLU A 106 -9.04 -8.52 -9.29
C GLU A 106 -7.79 -8.69 -10.16
N MET A 107 -7.66 -7.91 -11.24
CA MET A 107 -6.48 -7.91 -12.11
C MET A 107 -5.23 -7.44 -11.34
N ALA A 108 -5.33 -6.33 -10.60
CA ALA A 108 -4.24 -5.81 -9.79
C ALA A 108 -3.81 -6.81 -8.71
N GLY A 109 -4.77 -7.44 -8.03
CA GLY A 109 -4.48 -8.47 -7.03
C GLY A 109 -3.75 -9.67 -7.64
N THR A 110 -4.16 -10.12 -8.80
CA THR A 110 -3.51 -11.23 -9.53
C THR A 110 -2.10 -10.85 -9.98
N MET A 111 -1.95 -9.66 -10.56
CA MET A 111 -0.66 -9.12 -11.00
C MET A 111 0.32 -8.99 -9.84
N LEU A 112 -0.10 -8.36 -8.74
CA LEU A 112 0.72 -8.16 -7.56
C LEU A 112 1.14 -9.49 -6.92
N ARG A 113 0.25 -10.48 -6.86
CA ARG A 113 0.60 -11.84 -6.43
C ARG A 113 1.63 -12.48 -7.34
N SER A 114 1.46 -12.35 -8.66
CA SER A 114 2.41 -12.89 -9.63
C SER A 114 3.80 -12.27 -9.48
N ARG A 115 3.89 -10.96 -9.23
CA ARG A 115 5.17 -10.26 -8.98
C ARG A 115 5.78 -10.58 -7.63
N GLN A 116 4.96 -10.79 -6.63
CA GLN A 116 5.41 -11.34 -5.35
C GLN A 116 5.80 -12.82 -5.51
N GLY A 117 5.20 -13.52 -6.46
CA GLY A 117 5.35 -14.96 -6.73
C GLY A 117 6.65 -15.37 -7.40
N ASP A 118 7.43 -14.46 -7.95
CA ASP A 118 8.84 -14.76 -8.21
C ASP A 118 9.64 -14.80 -6.90
N ALA A 119 9.13 -14.19 -5.82
CA ALA A 119 9.43 -14.49 -4.40
C ALA A 119 8.48 -15.54 -3.79
N TRP A 120 7.32 -15.82 -4.41
CA TRP A 120 6.40 -16.93 -4.14
C TRP A 120 6.84 -18.18 -4.92
N GLN A 121 8.01 -18.65 -4.69
CA GLN A 121 8.18 -20.10 -4.73
C GLN A 121 7.13 -20.63 -3.76
N LEU A 122 6.13 -21.29 -4.31
CA LEU A 122 5.02 -21.93 -3.62
C LEU A 122 5.41 -22.32 -2.19
N GLY A 123 4.98 -21.51 -1.21
CA GLY A 123 4.93 -21.96 0.15
C GLY A 123 6.25 -22.26 0.82
N THR A 124 7.19 -21.31 0.90
CA THR A 124 7.99 -21.40 2.12
C THR A 124 7.02 -21.11 3.27
N PRO A 125 6.97 -21.96 4.30
CA PRO A 125 6.13 -21.71 5.47
C PRO A 125 6.27 -20.26 6.00
N GLN A 126 7.46 -19.67 5.81
CA GLN A 126 7.81 -18.32 6.20
C GLN A 126 6.96 -17.23 5.50
N ALA A 127 6.76 -17.33 4.18
CA ALA A 127 5.94 -16.36 3.45
C ALA A 127 4.47 -16.44 3.90
N VAL A 128 3.95 -17.65 4.05
CA VAL A 128 2.57 -17.88 4.52
C VAL A 128 2.37 -17.30 5.92
N TRP A 129 3.30 -17.56 6.84
CA TRP A 129 3.22 -17.03 8.21
C TRP A 129 3.32 -15.51 8.26
N ARG A 130 4.15 -14.91 7.41
CA ARG A 130 4.24 -13.46 7.32
C ARG A 130 2.94 -12.84 6.81
N ASP A 131 2.34 -13.41 5.78
CA ASP A 131 1.07 -12.94 5.22
C ASP A 131 -0.07 -13.06 6.22
N GLN A 132 -0.13 -14.17 6.97
CA GLN A 132 -1.07 -14.33 8.06
C GLN A 132 -0.85 -13.28 9.15
N ALA A 133 0.41 -13.02 9.54
CA ALA A 133 0.72 -11.99 10.51
C ALA A 133 0.27 -10.59 10.05
N CYS A 134 0.53 -10.23 8.80
CA CYS A 134 0.08 -8.96 8.22
C CYS A 134 -1.45 -8.87 8.18
N SER A 135 -2.14 -9.97 7.87
CA SER A 135 -3.61 -10.04 7.87
C SER A 135 -4.20 -9.83 9.27
N ILE A 136 -3.61 -10.46 10.30
CA ILE A 136 -4.01 -10.26 11.70
C ILE A 136 -3.78 -8.81 12.11
N ILE A 137 -2.63 -8.23 11.80
CA ILE A 137 -2.30 -6.83 12.09
C ILE A 137 -3.33 -5.89 11.44
N ALA A 138 -3.68 -6.12 10.18
CA ALA A 138 -4.66 -5.31 9.47
C ALA A 138 -6.07 -5.44 10.06
N ALA A 139 -6.47 -6.63 10.49
CA ALA A 139 -7.78 -6.87 11.09
C ALA A 139 -7.90 -6.33 12.52
N GLU A 140 -6.85 -6.43 13.31
CA GLU A 140 -6.88 -6.14 14.75
C GLU A 140 -6.13 -4.84 15.14
N HIS A 141 -5.69 -4.03 14.19
CA HIS A 141 -4.89 -2.81 14.44
C HIS A 141 -5.51 -1.86 15.46
N ALA A 142 -6.86 -1.79 15.51
CA ALA A 142 -7.59 -0.89 16.40
C ALA A 142 -7.55 -1.35 17.88
N ASP A 143 -7.24 -2.62 18.15
CA ASP A 143 -7.10 -3.11 19.52
C ASP A 143 -5.77 -2.62 20.12
N PRO A 144 -5.80 -1.80 21.20
CA PRO A 144 -4.58 -1.34 21.87
C PRO A 144 -3.72 -2.48 22.45
N GLY A 145 -4.36 -3.63 22.74
CA GLY A 145 -3.70 -4.83 23.24
C GLY A 145 -3.00 -5.66 22.18
N LEU A 146 -3.12 -5.32 20.89
CA LEU A 146 -2.39 -6.01 19.84
C LEU A 146 -0.90 -5.75 19.99
N ASP A 147 -0.15 -6.83 20.23
CA ASP A 147 1.29 -6.85 20.36
C ASP A 147 1.93 -7.98 19.53
N PRO A 148 3.26 -8.03 19.40
CA PRO A 148 3.94 -9.09 18.65
C PRO A 148 3.68 -10.51 19.14
N ALA A 149 3.44 -10.72 20.44
CA ALA A 149 3.17 -12.03 20.99
C ALA A 149 1.81 -12.52 20.54
N ARG A 150 0.79 -11.67 20.61
CA ARG A 150 -0.57 -11.99 20.14
C ARG A 150 -0.61 -12.26 18.63
N VAL A 151 0.15 -11.53 17.84
CA VAL A 151 0.30 -11.83 16.40
C VAL A 151 0.93 -13.21 16.18
N ALA A 152 1.97 -13.55 16.95
CA ALA A 152 2.63 -14.86 16.85
C ALA A 152 1.67 -16.00 17.22
N ASP A 153 0.89 -15.82 18.27
CA ASP A 153 -0.14 -16.77 18.70
C ASP A 153 -1.21 -16.97 17.64
N GLY A 154 -1.67 -15.88 17.01
CA GLY A 154 -2.67 -15.92 15.94
C GLY A 154 -2.16 -16.62 14.66
N VAL A 155 -0.85 -16.55 14.39
CA VAL A 155 -0.20 -17.27 13.28
C VAL A 155 0.12 -18.72 13.65
N GLY A 156 0.17 -19.06 14.95
CA GLY A 156 0.52 -20.41 15.43
C GLY A 156 2.03 -20.68 15.41
N ILE A 157 2.88 -19.66 15.56
CA ILE A 157 4.34 -19.79 15.63
C ILE A 157 4.90 -19.10 16.89
N SER A 158 6.14 -19.41 17.24
CA SER A 158 6.79 -18.73 18.36
C SER A 158 7.07 -17.25 18.04
N LEU A 159 7.00 -16.38 19.06
CA LEU A 159 7.36 -14.98 18.95
C LEU A 159 8.76 -14.78 18.33
N ARG A 160 9.73 -15.58 18.74
CA ARG A 160 11.11 -15.54 18.20
C ARG A 160 11.12 -15.81 16.70
N HIS A 161 10.37 -16.81 16.24
CA HIS A 161 10.28 -17.15 14.82
C HIS A 161 9.65 -15.99 14.05
N LEU A 162 8.54 -15.44 14.53
CA LEU A 162 7.88 -14.28 13.92
C LEU A 162 8.84 -13.08 13.82
N GLN A 163 9.58 -12.78 14.89
CA GLN A 163 10.57 -11.69 14.90
C GLN A 163 11.68 -11.90 13.85
N THR A 164 12.18 -13.13 13.70
CA THR A 164 13.17 -13.47 12.67
C THR A 164 12.60 -13.23 11.27
N LEU A 165 11.37 -13.69 10.98
CA LEU A 165 10.71 -13.50 9.69
C LEU A 165 10.59 -12.02 9.28
N PHE A 166 10.33 -11.15 10.24
CA PHE A 166 10.25 -9.71 9.97
C PHE A 166 11.63 -9.06 9.87
N ALA A 167 12.62 -9.51 10.66
CA ALA A 167 13.99 -9.01 10.61
C ALA A 167 14.66 -9.29 9.27
N ASP A 168 14.46 -10.47 8.69
CA ASP A 168 14.99 -10.86 7.38
C ASP A 168 14.52 -9.94 6.25
N SER A 169 13.39 -9.27 6.44
CA SER A 169 12.85 -8.26 5.52
C SER A 169 13.12 -6.81 5.93
N GLY A 170 14.04 -6.59 6.88
CA GLY A 170 14.45 -5.25 7.34
C GLY A 170 13.38 -4.53 8.17
N SER A 171 12.40 -5.25 8.75
CA SER A 171 11.32 -4.69 9.54
C SER A 171 11.20 -5.35 10.92
N SER A 172 10.23 -4.93 11.73
CA SER A 172 9.86 -5.60 12.96
C SER A 172 8.35 -5.70 13.08
N VAL A 173 7.85 -6.73 13.76
CA VAL A 173 6.40 -6.92 13.99
C VAL A 173 5.78 -5.69 14.67
N ALA A 174 6.42 -5.16 15.71
CA ALA A 174 5.96 -3.95 16.40
C ALA A 174 6.00 -2.72 15.47
N GLY A 175 6.99 -2.65 14.58
CA GLY A 175 7.08 -1.63 13.54
C GLY A 175 5.93 -1.71 12.54
N GLU A 176 5.53 -2.93 12.14
CA GLU A 176 4.43 -3.15 11.24
C GLU A 176 3.08 -2.79 11.87
N ILE A 177 2.82 -3.21 13.12
CA ILE A 177 1.63 -2.77 13.88
C ILE A 177 1.55 -1.25 13.93
N ARG A 178 2.67 -0.58 14.25
CA ARG A 178 2.72 0.89 14.30
C ARG A 178 2.46 1.52 12.94
N ARG A 179 3.01 0.95 11.87
CA ARG A 179 2.83 1.42 10.48
C ARG A 179 1.37 1.33 10.07
N GLU A 180 0.73 0.22 10.33
CA GLU A 180 -0.68 -0.01 10.00
C GLU A 180 -1.59 0.98 10.76
N ARG A 181 -1.39 1.13 12.06
CA ARG A 181 -2.11 2.12 12.87
C ARG A 181 -1.93 3.55 12.35
N ALA A 182 -0.70 3.92 11.97
CA ALA A 182 -0.41 5.25 11.43
C ALA A 182 -1.07 5.45 10.05
N ARG A 183 -1.13 4.42 9.23
CA ARG A 183 -1.81 4.43 7.94
C ARG A 183 -3.31 4.70 8.09
N ILE A 184 -3.97 3.99 9.00
CA ILE A 184 -5.40 4.18 9.31
C ILE A 184 -5.64 5.60 9.86
N ALA A 185 -4.83 6.03 10.84
CA ALA A 185 -4.94 7.37 11.40
C ALA A 185 -4.78 8.46 10.32
N ARG A 186 -3.83 8.29 9.41
CA ARG A 186 -3.64 9.20 8.29
C ARG A 186 -4.86 9.23 7.37
N ALA A 187 -5.42 8.07 7.01
CA ALA A 187 -6.64 7.99 6.19
C ALA A 187 -7.79 8.74 6.84
N MET A 188 -8.01 8.56 8.16
CA MET A 188 -9.02 9.29 8.92
C MET A 188 -8.77 10.80 8.92
N LEU A 189 -7.53 11.24 9.10
CA LEU A 189 -7.18 12.66 9.11
C LEU A 189 -7.35 13.34 7.75
N GLN A 190 -7.24 12.59 6.66
CA GLN A 190 -7.41 13.09 5.30
C GLN A 190 -8.87 13.02 4.81
N ASP A 191 -9.76 12.33 5.50
CA ASP A 191 -11.16 12.20 5.13
C ASP A 191 -12.03 13.19 5.91
N SER A 192 -12.78 14.01 5.20
CA SER A 192 -13.67 15.03 5.79
C SER A 192 -14.77 14.48 6.69
N ARG A 193 -15.14 13.22 6.50
CA ARG A 193 -16.15 12.54 7.35
C ARG A 193 -15.69 12.43 8.81
N PHE A 194 -14.38 12.50 9.07
CA PHE A 194 -13.78 12.40 10.39
C PHE A 194 -13.33 13.74 10.97
N ASP A 195 -13.74 14.88 10.39
CA ASP A 195 -13.33 16.22 10.87
C ASP A 195 -13.77 16.53 12.29
N GLY A 196 -14.93 16.02 12.69
CA GLY A 196 -15.44 16.16 14.05
C GLY A 196 -14.65 15.40 15.11
N LEU A 197 -13.70 14.52 14.73
CA LEU A 197 -12.90 13.77 15.70
C LEU A 197 -11.73 14.60 16.23
N SER A 198 -11.53 14.58 17.54
CA SER A 198 -10.28 15.07 18.14
C SER A 198 -9.09 14.18 17.75
N ILE A 199 -7.87 14.69 17.94
CA ILE A 199 -6.66 13.87 17.67
C ILE A 199 -6.57 12.69 18.62
N GLU A 200 -7.07 12.83 19.84
CA GLU A 200 -7.19 11.78 20.83
C GLU A 200 -8.13 10.66 20.35
N GLN A 201 -9.29 11.04 19.81
CA GLN A 201 -10.25 10.09 19.26
C GLN A 201 -9.71 9.38 17.99
N VAL A 202 -8.95 10.07 17.15
CA VAL A 202 -8.26 9.45 16.02
C VAL A 202 -7.21 8.46 16.51
N ALA A 203 -6.43 8.81 17.53
CA ALA A 203 -5.44 7.92 18.13
C ALA A 203 -6.10 6.64 18.67
N GLU A 204 -7.17 6.78 19.44
CA GLU A 204 -7.93 5.67 20.00
C GLU A 204 -8.48 4.75 18.91
N ARG A 205 -9.18 5.30 17.91
CA ARG A 205 -9.79 4.51 16.81
C ARG A 205 -8.78 3.82 15.92
N SER A 206 -7.57 4.35 15.83
CA SER A 206 -6.48 3.73 15.08
C SER A 206 -5.60 2.79 15.92
N GLY A 207 -5.96 2.56 17.18
CA GLY A 207 -5.25 1.64 18.06
C GLY A 207 -4.02 2.22 18.75
N PHE A 208 -3.79 3.54 18.69
CA PHE A 208 -2.75 4.19 19.51
C PHE A 208 -3.26 4.44 20.91
N GLY A 209 -2.45 4.12 21.92
CA GLY A 209 -2.80 4.38 23.33
C GLY A 209 -2.77 5.87 23.73
N SER A 210 -2.28 6.76 22.85
CA SER A 210 -2.25 8.21 23.11
C SER A 210 -2.02 9.02 21.82
N SER A 211 -2.46 10.28 21.84
CA SER A 211 -2.17 11.24 20.74
C SER A 211 -0.67 11.54 20.60
N VAL A 212 0.12 11.37 21.65
CA VAL A 212 1.59 11.52 21.59
C VAL A 212 2.21 10.40 20.77
N SER A 213 1.80 9.16 21.02
CA SER A 213 2.26 7.98 20.25
C SER A 213 1.87 8.09 18.78
N LEU A 214 0.64 8.54 18.50
CA LEU A 214 0.18 8.82 17.14
C LEU A 214 1.06 9.86 16.45
N ARG A 215 1.30 11.03 17.10
CA ARG A 215 2.13 12.10 16.51
C ARG A 215 3.52 11.61 16.16
N ARG A 216 4.19 10.88 17.08
CA ARG A 216 5.51 10.31 16.85
C ARG A 216 5.52 9.33 15.67
N ALA A 217 4.47 8.52 15.54
CA ALA A 217 4.36 7.57 14.42
C ALA A 217 4.16 8.28 13.08
N LEU A 218 3.28 9.29 13.03
CA LEU A 218 3.04 10.08 11.82
C LEU A 218 4.27 10.89 11.41
N ASP A 219 4.95 11.53 12.37
CA ASP A 219 6.18 12.27 12.11
C ASP A 219 7.28 11.36 11.57
N GLY A 220 7.51 10.21 12.21
CA GLY A 220 8.55 9.27 11.79
C GLY A 220 8.28 8.60 10.44
N LEU A 221 7.02 8.39 10.05
CA LEU A 221 6.66 7.72 8.79
C LEU A 221 6.39 8.70 7.64
N TYR A 222 5.78 9.85 7.93
CA TYR A 222 5.28 10.76 6.90
C TYR A 222 5.89 12.16 6.98
N GLN A 223 6.67 12.45 8.03
CA GLN A 223 7.24 13.79 8.31
C GLN A 223 6.15 14.88 8.36
N LEU A 224 4.96 14.52 8.81
CA LEU A 224 3.78 15.38 8.90
C LEU A 224 3.04 15.14 10.21
N GLY A 225 2.63 16.24 10.84
CA GLY A 225 1.76 16.18 12.00
C GLY A 225 0.28 16.01 11.65
N PRO A 226 -0.57 15.66 12.62
CA PRO A 226 -2.01 15.47 12.38
C PRO A 226 -2.72 16.70 11.78
N LYS A 227 -2.33 17.92 12.19
CA LYS A 227 -2.90 19.17 11.65
C LYS A 227 -2.52 19.37 10.19
N GLU A 228 -1.29 19.09 9.83
CA GLU A 228 -0.79 19.21 8.45
C GLU A 228 -1.46 18.21 7.52
N LEU A 229 -1.70 16.98 7.99
CA LEU A 229 -2.43 15.96 7.26
C LEU A 229 -3.89 16.36 7.00
N ARG A 230 -4.55 17.04 7.93
CA ARG A 230 -5.89 17.60 7.73
C ARG A 230 -5.93 18.72 6.70
N VAL A 231 -4.89 19.54 6.63
CA VAL A 231 -4.80 20.66 5.66
C VAL A 231 -4.43 20.17 4.25
N ARG A 232 -3.57 19.15 4.15
CA ARG A 232 -3.11 18.58 2.87
C ARG A 232 -4.09 17.55 2.29
N ARG A 233 -5.38 17.82 2.37
CA ARG A 233 -6.39 16.97 1.72
C ARG A 233 -6.25 17.07 0.22
N THR A 234 -6.27 15.94 -0.46
CA THR A 234 -6.59 15.95 -1.88
C THR A 234 -8.03 16.44 -1.99
N PRO A 235 -8.33 17.51 -2.75
CA PRO A 235 -9.70 17.89 -2.97
C PRO A 235 -10.45 16.67 -3.50
N ALA A 236 -11.65 16.43 -2.95
CA ALA A 236 -12.55 15.42 -3.49
C ALA A 236 -12.82 15.78 -4.96
N PRO A 237 -12.85 14.79 -5.87
CA PRO A 237 -13.17 15.00 -7.27
C PRO A 237 -14.56 15.59 -7.45
#